data_7afd9a0d0cd07a9cf1ddf421cf6171fc
#
_entry.id   7afd9a0d0cd07a9cf1ddf421cf6171fc
#
_cell.length_a   1.000
_cell.length_b   1.000
_cell.length_c   1.000
_cell.angle_alpha   90.00
_cell.angle_beta   90.00
_cell.angle_gamma   90.00
#
_symmetry.space_group_name_H-M   'P 1'
#
loop_
_entity.id
_entity.type
_entity.pdbx_description
1 polymer ?
#
loop_
_entity_poly.entity_id
_entity_poly.type
_entity_poly.pdbx_seq_one_letter_code
_entity_poly.pdbx_strand_id
1 'polypeptide(L)'
;MKKQCIVCIALIALLSLVSLPLFSQGAAEAAKPAGPVTVELWYGAAITEAGPPPADWVGFQIIKDKLNIDLKLTALPSNESDQDVKVQAAAAANNLPDLFMVRRDVLTRLVPQGLIASVDDMYAKMPIRTKTHYDEVSRSHARFNGKTYGLADPGSIIKNEGLLVRKDWLDKLGLAVPTTTDELLEVMRAFTFKDPDGNGKNDTYGYGAFQEINNYEAWPGRRLEPIFGAFGVDGTWNMTAAGAGLNLLKPEFYDAMAYLKQMVDEGIIDPNWRAYKKDDFRAAWKQGRFGIMREQNAAYAAQSNYAPFDKNFPNGQWIVIDAPKGPKGDASIGPYTAN
;
A
#
# COMPACT_ATOMS: atom_id res chain seq x y z
N MET A 1 64.09 4.76 -34.01
CA MET A 1 62.68 5.20 -34.16
C MET A 1 62.01 4.87 -35.48
N LYS A 2 62.72 4.56 -36.59
CA LYS A 2 62.06 4.25 -37.88
C LYS A 2 61.61 2.77 -38.07
N LYS A 3 62.08 1.85 -37.25
CA LYS A 3 61.69 0.41 -37.36
C LYS A 3 60.42 0.05 -36.52
N GLN A 4 60.05 0.83 -35.53
CA GLN A 4 58.82 0.57 -34.75
C GLN A 4 57.56 1.09 -35.45
N CYS A 5 57.61 2.10 -36.29
CA CYS A 5 56.47 2.60 -37.06
C CYS A 5 56.01 1.63 -38.18
N ILE A 6 56.94 0.83 -38.75
CA ILE A 6 56.60 -0.09 -39.82
C ILE A 6 55.83 -1.31 -39.32
N VAL A 7 56.12 -1.78 -38.08
CA VAL A 7 55.39 -2.89 -37.45
C VAL A 7 53.97 -2.51 -37.07
N CYS A 8 53.74 -1.26 -36.60
CA CYS A 8 52.38 -0.78 -36.27
C CYS A 8 51.51 -0.59 -37.54
N ILE A 9 52.08 -0.16 -38.64
CA ILE A 9 51.33 0.00 -39.90
C ILE A 9 51.00 -1.39 -40.54
N ALA A 10 51.87 -2.36 -40.39
CA ALA A 10 51.60 -3.74 -40.84
C ALA A 10 50.51 -4.44 -40.03
N LEU A 11 50.39 -4.15 -38.72
CA LEU A 11 49.33 -4.69 -37.88
C LEU A 11 47.95 -4.05 -38.16
N ILE A 12 47.91 -2.77 -38.49
CA ILE A 12 46.69 -2.07 -38.90
C ILE A 12 46.21 -2.52 -40.30
N ALA A 13 47.11 -2.82 -41.20
CA ALA A 13 46.77 -3.32 -42.52
C ALA A 13 46.30 -4.79 -42.52
N LEU A 14 46.66 -5.58 -41.50
CA LEU A 14 46.17 -6.96 -41.35
C LEU A 14 44.77 -7.04 -40.71
N LEU A 15 44.36 -6.01 -39.97
CA LEU A 15 43.00 -5.94 -39.40
C LEU A 15 41.93 -5.42 -40.35
N SER A 16 42.33 -4.84 -41.50
CA SER A 16 41.39 -4.29 -42.49
C SER A 16 41.01 -5.25 -43.62
N LEU A 17 41.52 -6.48 -43.62
CA LEU A 17 41.23 -7.48 -44.67
C LEU A 17 40.26 -8.59 -44.28
N VAL A 18 39.57 -8.46 -43.13
CA VAL A 18 38.52 -9.42 -42.69
C VAL A 18 37.17 -8.69 -42.50
N SER A 19 36.84 -7.77 -43.38
CA SER A 19 35.46 -7.30 -43.52
C SER A 19 34.83 -8.02 -44.73
N LEU A 20 34.53 -9.29 -44.55
CA LEU A 20 33.53 -9.95 -45.39
C LEU A 20 32.17 -9.37 -45.00
N PRO A 21 31.36 -8.92 -45.98
CA PRO A 21 29.96 -8.59 -45.66
C PRO A 21 29.25 -9.89 -45.32
N LEU A 22 29.02 -10.12 -44.04
CA LEU A 22 27.98 -11.04 -43.61
C LEU A 22 26.64 -10.44 -44.07
N PHE A 23 26.20 -10.86 -45.24
CA PHE A 23 24.80 -10.73 -45.60
C PHE A 23 24.01 -11.49 -44.55
N SER A 24 23.43 -10.76 -43.64
CA SER A 24 22.40 -11.24 -42.75
C SER A 24 21.26 -11.76 -43.61
N GLN A 25 21.25 -13.03 -43.88
CA GLN A 25 20.02 -13.74 -44.24
C GLN A 25 19.07 -13.56 -43.06
N GLY A 26 17.84 -13.22 -43.39
CA GLY A 26 16.74 -12.79 -42.55
C GLY A 26 16.75 -13.34 -41.14
N ALA A 27 16.43 -12.47 -40.20
CA ALA A 27 16.24 -12.83 -38.82
C ALA A 27 15.36 -14.07 -38.77
N ALA A 28 15.98 -15.23 -38.57
CA ALA A 28 15.26 -16.42 -38.13
C ALA A 28 14.53 -16.00 -36.86
N GLU A 29 13.21 -16.09 -36.91
CA GLU A 29 12.35 -15.97 -35.75
C GLU A 29 13.01 -16.78 -34.63
N ALA A 30 13.42 -16.12 -33.55
CA ALA A 30 14.16 -16.77 -32.48
C ALA A 30 13.39 -18.02 -32.06
N ALA A 31 14.00 -19.18 -32.27
CA ALA A 31 13.37 -20.46 -31.98
C ALA A 31 12.81 -20.39 -30.58
N LYS A 32 11.50 -20.60 -30.42
CA LYS A 32 10.80 -20.60 -29.16
C LYS A 32 11.55 -21.52 -28.19
N PRO A 33 11.93 -21.08 -26.99
CA PRO A 33 12.68 -21.92 -26.07
C PRO A 33 12.00 -23.27 -25.91
N ALA A 34 12.75 -24.36 -26.01
CA ALA A 34 12.21 -25.73 -25.96
C ALA A 34 11.59 -26.11 -24.59
N GLY A 35 11.79 -25.26 -23.57
CA GLY A 35 11.27 -25.43 -22.20
C GLY A 35 10.56 -24.18 -21.67
N PRO A 36 9.96 -24.27 -20.48
CA PRO A 36 9.28 -23.14 -19.85
C PRO A 36 10.29 -22.02 -19.53
N VAL A 37 9.84 -20.77 -19.78
CA VAL A 37 10.60 -19.58 -19.40
C VAL A 37 10.33 -19.29 -17.91
N THR A 38 11.39 -19.16 -17.12
CA THR A 38 11.25 -18.72 -15.74
C THR A 38 10.91 -17.23 -15.70
N VAL A 39 9.88 -16.85 -14.95
CA VAL A 39 9.49 -15.46 -14.67
C VAL A 39 9.41 -15.27 -13.18
N GLU A 40 10.20 -14.35 -12.65
CA GLU A 40 10.13 -13.96 -11.24
C GLU A 40 9.23 -12.74 -11.08
N LEU A 41 8.19 -12.89 -10.24
CA LEU A 41 7.24 -11.83 -9.87
C LEU A 41 7.30 -11.54 -8.38
N TRP A 42 7.63 -10.29 -8.04
CA TRP A 42 7.48 -9.78 -6.68
C TRP A 42 6.14 -9.04 -6.55
N TYR A 43 5.30 -9.52 -5.65
CA TYR A 43 3.95 -9.00 -5.46
C TYR A 43 3.71 -8.50 -4.04
N GLY A 44 2.86 -7.49 -3.89
CA GLY A 44 2.41 -7.02 -2.58
C GLY A 44 1.39 -8.00 -1.99
N ALA A 45 1.74 -8.65 -0.89
CA ALA A 45 0.79 -9.48 -0.16
C ALA A 45 -0.19 -8.59 0.59
N ALA A 46 -1.44 -8.53 0.14
CA ALA A 46 -2.50 -7.78 0.84
C ALA A 46 -2.86 -8.44 2.18
N ILE A 47 -2.66 -9.75 2.29
CA ILE A 47 -2.96 -10.57 3.48
C ILE A 47 -1.74 -11.44 3.76
N THR A 48 -0.93 -11.02 4.74
CA THR A 48 0.28 -11.76 5.12
C THR A 48 -0.02 -13.00 5.96
N GLU A 49 -1.16 -13.00 6.64
CA GLU A 49 -1.60 -14.12 7.49
C GLU A 49 -1.88 -15.40 6.70
N ALA A 50 -2.25 -15.27 5.43
CA ALA A 50 -2.47 -16.43 4.55
C ALA A 50 -1.16 -17.05 4.06
N GLY A 51 -0.05 -16.33 4.17
CA GLY A 51 1.23 -16.75 3.61
C GLY A 51 1.29 -16.75 2.07
N PRO A 52 2.42 -17.13 1.50
CA PRO A 52 2.55 -17.32 0.06
C PRO A 52 1.77 -18.57 -0.39
N PRO A 53 1.39 -18.67 -1.68
CA PRO A 53 0.83 -19.92 -2.22
C PRO A 53 1.76 -21.11 -1.93
N PRO A 54 1.22 -22.27 -1.55
CA PRO A 54 2.02 -23.46 -1.35
C PRO A 54 2.72 -23.88 -2.65
N ALA A 55 3.85 -24.59 -2.55
CA ALA A 55 4.65 -24.97 -3.71
C ALA A 55 3.89 -25.85 -4.73
N ASP A 56 2.89 -26.57 -4.29
CA ASP A 56 2.02 -27.42 -5.09
C ASP A 56 0.71 -26.72 -5.54
N TRP A 57 0.65 -25.39 -5.41
CA TRP A 57 -0.54 -24.65 -5.84
C TRP A 57 -0.85 -24.90 -7.33
N VAL A 58 -2.05 -25.39 -7.59
CA VAL A 58 -2.51 -25.74 -8.94
C VAL A 58 -2.35 -24.61 -9.97
N GLY A 59 -2.36 -23.35 -9.52
CA GLY A 59 -2.14 -22.19 -10.38
C GLY A 59 -0.78 -22.19 -11.05
N PHE A 60 0.29 -22.65 -10.40
CA PHE A 60 1.61 -22.77 -11.00
C PHE A 60 1.59 -23.75 -12.18
N GLN A 61 0.93 -24.90 -12.01
CA GLN A 61 0.80 -25.89 -13.08
C GLN A 61 -0.02 -25.36 -14.27
N ILE A 62 -1.15 -24.69 -13.99
CA ILE A 62 -1.99 -24.09 -15.06
C ILE A 62 -1.20 -23.05 -15.86
N ILE A 63 -0.41 -22.20 -15.21
CA ILE A 63 0.42 -21.17 -15.83
C ILE A 63 1.49 -21.85 -16.71
N LYS A 64 2.15 -22.86 -16.17
CA LYS A 64 3.16 -23.63 -16.88
C LYS A 64 2.60 -24.30 -18.13
N ASP A 65 1.46 -25.00 -18.00
CA ASP A 65 0.85 -25.75 -19.09
C ASP A 65 0.27 -24.85 -20.20
N LYS A 66 -0.34 -23.72 -19.81
CA LYS A 66 -0.99 -22.83 -20.77
C LYS A 66 -0.09 -21.78 -21.38
N LEU A 67 0.89 -21.29 -20.61
CA LEU A 67 1.73 -20.16 -21.02
C LEU A 67 3.18 -20.55 -21.23
N ASN A 68 3.58 -21.78 -20.89
CA ASN A 68 4.97 -22.25 -20.90
C ASN A 68 5.88 -21.35 -20.00
N ILE A 69 5.32 -20.92 -18.83
CA ILE A 69 6.02 -20.08 -17.85
C ILE A 69 6.19 -20.86 -16.55
N ASP A 70 7.42 -20.93 -16.05
CA ASP A 70 7.74 -21.35 -14.70
C ASP A 70 7.73 -20.11 -13.80
N LEU A 71 6.57 -19.86 -13.17
CA LEU A 71 6.36 -18.66 -12.38
C LEU A 71 6.95 -18.82 -10.98
N LYS A 72 7.84 -17.91 -10.59
CA LYS A 72 8.38 -17.77 -9.24
C LYS A 72 7.76 -16.55 -8.57
N LEU A 73 7.08 -16.78 -7.45
CA LEU A 73 6.43 -15.72 -6.67
C LEU A 73 7.26 -15.40 -5.43
N THR A 74 7.52 -14.11 -5.23
CA THR A 74 8.11 -13.59 -3.99
C THR A 74 7.17 -12.57 -3.39
N ALA A 75 6.65 -12.84 -2.19
CA ALA A 75 5.87 -11.87 -1.46
C ALA A 75 6.76 -10.72 -0.98
N LEU A 76 6.33 -9.50 -1.24
CA LEU A 76 6.89 -8.31 -0.63
C LEU A 76 6.35 -8.17 0.80
N PRO A 77 7.07 -7.48 1.70
CA PRO A 77 6.55 -7.15 3.02
C PRO A 77 5.18 -6.47 2.94
N SER A 78 4.34 -6.66 3.95
CA SER A 78 3.01 -6.01 4.00
C SER A 78 3.08 -4.50 4.23
N ASN A 79 4.15 -4.03 4.87
CA ASN A 79 4.40 -2.62 5.09
C ASN A 79 5.06 -1.99 3.86
N GLU A 80 4.48 -0.90 3.37
CA GLU A 80 4.93 -0.23 2.14
C GLU A 80 6.37 0.29 2.21
N SER A 81 6.79 0.83 3.37
CA SER A 81 8.17 1.30 3.54
C SER A 81 9.18 0.15 3.47
N ASP A 82 8.84 -1.01 4.01
CA ASP A 82 9.70 -2.20 3.95
C ASP A 82 9.73 -2.78 2.52
N GLN A 83 8.62 -2.67 1.76
CA GLN A 83 8.62 -2.99 0.31
C GLN A 83 9.61 -2.11 -0.45
N ASP A 84 9.54 -0.79 -0.22
CA ASP A 84 10.43 0.16 -0.89
C ASP A 84 11.89 -0.12 -0.59
N VAL A 85 12.23 -0.41 0.67
CA VAL A 85 13.59 -0.77 1.07
C VAL A 85 14.05 -2.02 0.32
N LYS A 86 13.21 -3.06 0.23
CA LYS A 86 13.55 -4.30 -0.47
C LYS A 86 13.78 -4.06 -1.96
N VAL A 87 12.89 -3.31 -2.62
CA VAL A 87 13.02 -2.98 -4.05
C VAL A 87 14.26 -2.13 -4.32
N GLN A 88 14.53 -1.11 -3.49
CA GLN A 88 15.71 -0.25 -3.65
C GLN A 88 17.02 -1.01 -3.40
N ALA A 89 17.05 -1.92 -2.44
CA ALA A 89 18.21 -2.78 -2.20
C ALA A 89 18.50 -3.70 -3.40
N ALA A 90 17.46 -4.31 -3.98
CA ALA A 90 17.61 -5.13 -5.18
C ALA A 90 18.06 -4.29 -6.39
N ALA A 91 17.54 -3.08 -6.56
CA ALA A 91 17.96 -2.15 -7.59
C ALA A 91 19.45 -1.78 -7.46
N ALA A 92 19.90 -1.46 -6.24
CA ALA A 92 21.30 -1.14 -5.96
C ALA A 92 22.25 -2.33 -6.22
N ALA A 93 21.74 -3.56 -6.03
CA ALA A 93 22.47 -4.80 -6.31
C ALA A 93 22.37 -5.25 -7.78
N ASN A 94 21.67 -4.49 -8.64
CA ASN A 94 21.33 -4.87 -10.03
C ASN A 94 20.67 -6.26 -10.11
N ASN A 95 19.77 -6.55 -9.17
CA ASN A 95 19.09 -7.84 -8.99
C ASN A 95 17.57 -7.66 -8.82
N LEU A 96 16.98 -6.79 -9.66
CA LEU A 96 15.52 -6.66 -9.74
C LEU A 96 14.93 -7.90 -10.43
N PRO A 97 13.74 -8.36 -10.01
CA PRO A 97 13.03 -9.44 -10.69
C PRO A 97 12.49 -9.00 -12.06
N ASP A 98 11.96 -9.94 -12.83
CA ASP A 98 11.37 -9.65 -14.15
C ASP A 98 10.14 -8.73 -14.03
N LEU A 99 9.31 -8.96 -13.03
CA LEU A 99 8.12 -8.17 -12.72
C LEU A 99 8.04 -7.88 -11.23
N PHE A 100 7.63 -6.68 -10.86
CA PHE A 100 7.45 -6.34 -9.45
C PHE A 100 6.47 -5.20 -9.25
N MET A 101 5.84 -5.21 -8.07
CA MET A 101 5.03 -4.10 -7.61
C MET A 101 5.93 -3.03 -6.98
N VAL A 102 5.66 -1.79 -7.34
CA VAL A 102 6.44 -0.65 -6.87
C VAL A 102 5.55 0.58 -6.77
N ARG A 103 5.80 1.43 -5.78
CA ARG A 103 5.11 2.71 -5.67
C ARG A 103 5.70 3.73 -6.64
N ARG A 104 4.88 4.72 -7.00
CA ARG A 104 5.27 5.75 -7.97
C ARG A 104 6.55 6.50 -7.57
N ASP A 105 6.72 6.85 -6.31
CA ASP A 105 7.90 7.59 -5.84
C ASP A 105 9.19 6.79 -5.97
N VAL A 106 9.15 5.47 -5.78
CA VAL A 106 10.29 4.59 -6.06
C VAL A 106 10.51 4.48 -7.57
N LEU A 107 9.43 4.30 -8.36
CA LEU A 107 9.51 4.24 -9.81
C LEU A 107 10.17 5.51 -10.40
N THR A 108 9.85 6.70 -9.88
CA THR A 108 10.48 7.98 -10.30
C THR A 108 12.00 7.99 -10.13
N ARG A 109 12.51 7.20 -9.22
CA ARG A 109 13.97 7.07 -8.97
C ARG A 109 14.60 5.98 -9.83
N LEU A 110 13.89 4.89 -10.13
CA LEU A 110 14.43 3.77 -10.91
C LEU A 110 14.46 4.03 -12.42
N VAL A 111 13.45 4.74 -12.95
CA VAL A 111 13.35 5.03 -14.39
C VAL A 111 14.55 5.84 -14.92
N PRO A 112 14.98 6.95 -14.30
CA PRO A 112 16.15 7.70 -14.77
C PRO A 112 17.47 6.91 -14.72
N GLN A 113 17.55 5.88 -13.88
CA GLN A 113 18.70 4.99 -13.77
C GLN A 113 18.73 3.91 -14.86
N GLY A 114 17.68 3.83 -15.70
CA GLY A 114 17.59 2.81 -16.75
C GLY A 114 17.31 1.39 -16.24
N LEU A 115 16.85 1.26 -14.98
CA LEU A 115 16.61 -0.04 -14.34
C LEU A 115 15.25 -0.65 -14.70
N ILE A 116 14.36 0.14 -15.31
CA ILE A 116 13.00 -0.26 -15.67
C ILE A 116 12.82 -0.12 -17.19
N ALA A 117 12.30 -1.17 -17.80
CA ALA A 117 11.95 -1.14 -19.22
C ALA A 117 10.58 -0.45 -19.43
N SER A 118 10.42 0.23 -20.59
CA SER A 118 9.11 0.70 -21.03
C SER A 118 8.17 -0.48 -21.29
N VAL A 119 6.91 -0.34 -20.91
CA VAL A 119 5.85 -1.33 -21.15
C VAL A 119 4.98 -1.01 -22.36
N ASP A 120 5.30 0.02 -23.14
CA ASP A 120 4.46 0.48 -24.26
C ASP A 120 4.25 -0.61 -25.32
N ASP A 121 5.32 -1.32 -25.72
CA ASP A 121 5.23 -2.42 -26.69
C ASP A 121 4.42 -3.60 -26.17
N MET A 122 4.57 -3.91 -24.88
CA MET A 122 3.79 -4.94 -24.21
C MET A 122 2.33 -4.53 -24.17
N TYR A 123 2.04 -3.30 -23.76
CA TYR A 123 0.67 -2.77 -23.69
C TYR A 123 0.00 -2.76 -25.07
N ALA A 124 0.75 -2.42 -26.14
CA ALA A 124 0.22 -2.43 -27.51
C ALA A 124 -0.32 -3.82 -27.93
N LYS A 125 0.28 -4.89 -27.42
CA LYS A 125 -0.07 -6.29 -27.71
C LYS A 125 -1.12 -6.87 -26.78
N MET A 126 -1.51 -6.16 -25.71
CA MET A 126 -2.49 -6.66 -24.76
C MET A 126 -3.89 -6.82 -25.38
N PRO A 127 -4.67 -7.81 -24.93
CA PRO A 127 -6.09 -7.94 -25.30
C PRO A 127 -6.89 -6.68 -24.95
N ILE A 128 -7.91 -6.36 -25.72
CA ILE A 128 -8.78 -5.18 -25.52
C ILE A 128 -9.32 -5.13 -24.09
N ARG A 129 -9.78 -6.27 -23.53
CA ARG A 129 -10.27 -6.35 -22.15
C ARG A 129 -9.24 -5.88 -21.13
N THR A 130 -7.97 -6.25 -21.28
CA THR A 130 -6.88 -5.83 -20.41
C THR A 130 -6.56 -4.36 -20.60
N LYS A 131 -6.61 -3.86 -21.87
CA LYS A 131 -6.43 -2.43 -22.16
C LYS A 131 -7.51 -1.56 -21.53
N THR A 132 -8.75 -2.04 -21.48
CA THR A 132 -9.86 -1.32 -20.84
C THR A 132 -9.65 -1.24 -19.32
N HIS A 133 -9.07 -2.27 -18.71
CA HIS A 133 -8.75 -2.26 -17.28
C HIS A 133 -7.62 -1.25 -16.96
N TYR A 134 -6.59 -1.19 -17.80
CA TYR A 134 -5.49 -0.23 -17.67
C TYR A 134 -5.67 0.93 -18.64
N ASP A 135 -6.61 1.79 -18.34
CA ASP A 135 -6.95 2.96 -19.14
C ASP A 135 -5.86 4.05 -19.15
N GLU A 136 -6.15 5.18 -19.77
CA GLU A 136 -5.21 6.29 -19.85
C GLU A 136 -4.86 6.86 -18.47
N VAL A 137 -5.81 6.90 -17.55
CA VAL A 137 -5.58 7.41 -16.20
C VAL A 137 -4.59 6.50 -15.48
N SER A 138 -4.82 5.19 -15.46
CA SER A 138 -3.91 4.21 -14.86
C SER A 138 -2.50 4.31 -15.42
N ARG A 139 -2.36 4.43 -16.75
CA ARG A 139 -1.07 4.53 -17.40
C ARG A 139 -0.35 5.85 -17.14
N SER A 140 -1.11 6.95 -17.00
CA SER A 140 -0.53 8.27 -16.74
C SER A 140 0.27 8.32 -15.43
N HIS A 141 -0.09 7.50 -14.44
CA HIS A 141 0.62 7.41 -13.16
C HIS A 141 2.05 6.87 -13.30
N ALA A 142 2.34 6.08 -14.33
CA ALA A 142 3.67 5.51 -14.57
C ALA A 142 4.33 6.06 -15.85
N ARG A 143 3.88 7.22 -16.35
CA ARG A 143 4.44 7.87 -17.54
C ARG A 143 5.54 8.84 -17.19
N PHE A 144 6.70 8.70 -17.84
CA PHE A 144 7.86 9.57 -17.71
C PHE A 144 8.41 9.85 -19.11
N ASN A 145 8.61 11.13 -19.45
CA ASN A 145 9.15 11.56 -20.74
C ASN A 145 8.44 10.91 -21.95
N GLY A 146 7.11 10.82 -21.89
CA GLY A 146 6.27 10.27 -22.96
C GLY A 146 6.22 8.74 -23.07
N LYS A 147 6.95 7.99 -22.23
CA LYS A 147 6.94 6.53 -22.18
C LYS A 147 6.31 6.02 -20.89
N THR A 148 5.63 4.89 -20.95
CA THR A 148 4.99 4.22 -19.81
C THR A 148 5.92 3.15 -19.26
N TYR A 149 6.18 3.15 -17.96
CA TYR A 149 7.12 2.24 -17.30
C TYR A 149 6.45 1.29 -16.29
N GLY A 150 5.14 1.30 -16.23
CA GLY A 150 4.36 0.40 -15.39
C GLY A 150 2.89 0.54 -15.67
N LEU A 151 2.10 -0.37 -15.14
CA LEU A 151 0.65 -0.33 -15.19
C LEU A 151 0.17 -0.14 -13.75
N ALA A 152 -0.37 1.05 -13.44
CA ALA A 152 -0.94 1.28 -12.13
C ALA A 152 -2.20 0.44 -11.97
N ASP A 153 -2.32 -0.24 -10.83
CA ASP A 153 -3.54 -0.93 -10.49
C ASP A 153 -4.67 0.11 -10.39
N PRO A 154 -5.73 0.01 -11.23
CA PRO A 154 -6.87 0.91 -11.10
C PRO A 154 -7.56 0.59 -9.79
N GLY A 155 -7.23 1.35 -8.76
CA GLY A 155 -7.82 1.22 -7.44
C GLY A 155 -9.33 1.32 -7.50
N SER A 156 -10.03 0.63 -6.61
CA SER A 156 -11.47 0.79 -6.45
C SER A 156 -11.77 2.26 -6.15
N ILE A 157 -12.62 2.86 -6.96
CA ILE A 157 -13.12 4.25 -6.75
C ILE A 157 -13.86 4.36 -5.41
N ILE A 158 -14.36 3.24 -4.89
CA ILE A 158 -15.11 3.17 -3.64
C ILE A 158 -14.27 2.37 -2.63
N LYS A 159 -13.52 3.07 -1.80
CA LYS A 159 -12.98 2.45 -0.58
C LYS A 159 -14.04 2.56 0.49
N ASN A 160 -14.69 1.44 0.79
CA ASN A 160 -15.54 1.33 1.96
C ASN A 160 -14.66 1.28 3.21
N GLU A 161 -14.24 2.42 3.68
CA GLU A 161 -13.57 2.59 4.96
C GLU A 161 -14.59 3.12 5.97
N GLY A 162 -14.51 2.66 7.21
CA GLY A 162 -15.45 3.04 8.26
C GLY A 162 -14.79 3.22 9.60
N LEU A 163 -15.41 4.02 10.43
CA LEU A 163 -15.12 4.05 11.86
C LEU A 163 -15.87 2.89 12.49
N LEU A 164 -15.12 1.95 13.06
CA LEU A 164 -15.66 0.75 13.73
C LEU A 164 -15.68 0.96 15.22
N VAL A 165 -16.78 0.55 15.86
CA VAL A 165 -16.98 0.64 17.30
C VAL A 165 -17.44 -0.71 17.85
N ARG A 166 -16.95 -1.11 19.02
CA ARG A 166 -17.37 -2.29 19.78
C ARG A 166 -18.78 -2.09 20.31
N LYS A 167 -19.76 -2.63 19.64
CA LYS A 167 -21.17 -2.54 20.02
C LYS A 167 -21.45 -3.23 21.34
N ASP A 168 -20.87 -4.40 21.54
CA ASP A 168 -20.98 -5.16 22.78
C ASP A 168 -20.44 -4.38 24.01
N TRP A 169 -19.41 -3.56 23.82
CA TRP A 169 -18.90 -2.68 24.90
C TRP A 169 -19.81 -1.49 25.15
N LEU A 170 -20.40 -0.90 24.09
CA LEU A 170 -21.41 0.15 24.26
C LEU A 170 -22.61 -0.38 25.06
N ASP A 171 -23.13 -1.55 24.70
CA ASP A 171 -24.28 -2.16 25.35
C ASP A 171 -23.99 -2.50 26.81
N LYS A 172 -22.84 -3.10 27.10
CA LYS A 172 -22.43 -3.43 28.46
C LYS A 172 -22.31 -2.22 29.34
N LEU A 173 -21.82 -1.10 28.83
CA LEU A 173 -21.63 0.13 29.58
C LEU A 173 -22.83 1.08 29.53
N GLY A 174 -23.90 0.71 28.81
CA GLY A 174 -25.12 1.53 28.67
C GLY A 174 -24.88 2.82 27.88
N LEU A 175 -23.95 2.81 26.90
CA LEU A 175 -23.58 3.97 26.09
C LEU A 175 -24.29 3.97 24.76
N ALA A 176 -24.67 5.15 24.29
CA ALA A 176 -25.14 5.33 22.91
C ALA A 176 -23.97 5.32 21.90
N VAL A 177 -24.30 5.09 20.62
CA VAL A 177 -23.36 5.29 19.53
C VAL A 177 -23.00 6.77 19.45
N PRO A 178 -21.71 7.14 19.50
CA PRO A 178 -21.30 8.53 19.47
C PRO A 178 -21.52 9.17 18.09
N THR A 179 -22.04 10.38 18.06
CA THR A 179 -22.35 11.17 16.88
C THR A 179 -21.51 12.46 16.78
N THR A 180 -20.92 12.88 17.89
CA THR A 180 -20.07 14.06 18.02
C THR A 180 -18.70 13.71 18.57
N THR A 181 -17.73 14.61 18.42
CA THR A 181 -16.38 14.43 18.99
C THR A 181 -16.41 14.38 20.52
N ASP A 182 -17.32 15.11 21.18
CA ASP A 182 -17.45 15.08 22.63
C ASP A 182 -17.99 13.74 23.11
N GLU A 183 -19.05 13.24 22.48
CA GLU A 183 -19.60 11.90 22.78
C GLU A 183 -18.56 10.80 22.48
N LEU A 184 -17.80 10.94 21.39
CA LEU A 184 -16.72 10.02 21.04
C LEU A 184 -15.65 9.98 22.14
N LEU A 185 -15.27 11.14 22.68
CA LEU A 185 -14.29 11.26 23.76
C LEU A 185 -14.79 10.55 25.04
N GLU A 186 -16.06 10.73 25.40
CA GLU A 186 -16.66 10.04 26.55
C GLU A 186 -16.71 8.52 26.36
N VAL A 187 -17.07 8.04 25.16
CA VAL A 187 -17.06 6.61 24.84
C VAL A 187 -15.64 6.07 24.93
N MET A 188 -14.63 6.77 24.38
CA MET A 188 -13.23 6.35 24.46
C MET A 188 -12.73 6.25 25.90
N ARG A 189 -13.07 7.24 26.74
CA ARG A 189 -12.77 7.19 28.19
C ARG A 189 -13.39 5.97 28.86
N ALA A 190 -14.67 5.73 28.59
CA ALA A 190 -15.37 4.60 29.17
C ALA A 190 -14.75 3.26 28.73
N PHE A 191 -14.36 3.12 27.47
CA PHE A 191 -13.70 1.93 26.95
C PHE A 191 -12.29 1.71 27.51
N THR A 192 -11.63 2.78 27.94
CA THR A 192 -10.30 2.68 28.56
C THR A 192 -10.39 2.37 30.06
N PHE A 193 -11.31 3.02 30.79
CA PHE A 193 -11.25 3.04 32.25
C PHE A 193 -12.34 2.25 32.96
N LYS A 194 -13.32 1.70 32.22
CA LYS A 194 -14.47 0.98 32.83
C LYS A 194 -14.50 -0.52 32.57
N ASP A 195 -13.32 -1.12 32.25
CA ASP A 195 -13.19 -2.56 32.03
C ASP A 195 -14.31 -3.14 31.12
N PRO A 196 -14.39 -2.68 29.86
CA PRO A 196 -15.50 -3.03 28.99
C PRO A 196 -15.51 -4.52 28.61
N ASP A 197 -14.38 -5.21 28.59
CA ASP A 197 -14.29 -6.64 28.33
C ASP A 197 -14.55 -7.49 29.58
N GLY A 198 -14.44 -6.89 30.80
CA GLY A 198 -14.78 -7.54 32.07
C GLY A 198 -13.72 -8.51 32.57
N ASN A 199 -12.47 -8.30 32.15
CA ASN A 199 -11.36 -9.18 32.56
C ASN A 199 -10.66 -8.74 33.87
N GLY A 200 -11.07 -7.62 34.43
CA GLY A 200 -10.52 -7.04 35.68
C GLY A 200 -9.17 -6.36 35.49
N LYS A 201 -8.77 -6.05 34.27
CA LYS A 201 -7.49 -5.42 33.94
C LYS A 201 -7.71 -4.09 33.21
N ASN A 202 -6.69 -3.22 33.29
CA ASN A 202 -6.64 -1.97 32.54
C ASN A 202 -5.78 -2.20 31.29
N ASP A 203 -6.24 -3.03 30.34
CA ASP A 203 -5.51 -3.41 29.13
C ASP A 203 -6.26 -3.10 27.83
N THR A 204 -7.39 -2.39 27.94
CA THR A 204 -8.18 -1.89 26.81
C THR A 204 -7.99 -0.37 26.62
N TYR A 205 -8.13 0.07 25.38
CA TYR A 205 -8.01 1.47 24.98
C TYR A 205 -9.23 1.91 24.17
N GLY A 206 -9.61 3.17 24.34
CA GLY A 206 -10.74 3.74 23.61
C GLY A 206 -10.51 3.74 22.11
N TYR A 207 -9.31 4.11 21.67
CA TYR A 207 -8.97 4.22 20.25
C TYR A 207 -7.69 3.47 19.88
N GLY A 208 -7.77 2.70 18.82
CA GLY A 208 -6.64 2.05 18.20
C GLY A 208 -6.26 2.71 16.87
N ALA A 209 -4.97 2.99 16.69
CA ALA A 209 -4.42 3.54 15.48
C ALA A 209 -3.03 2.96 15.20
N PHE A 210 -2.51 3.24 14.02
CA PHE A 210 -1.08 3.16 13.73
C PHE A 210 -0.69 4.32 12.81
N GLN A 211 0.56 4.74 12.93
CA GLN A 211 1.06 5.83 12.13
C GLN A 211 1.59 5.29 10.80
N GLU A 212 0.89 5.59 9.73
CA GLU A 212 1.28 5.26 8.37
C GLU A 212 1.89 6.51 7.73
N ILE A 213 3.14 6.83 8.14
CA ILE A 213 3.90 7.89 7.49
C ILE A 213 4.46 7.31 6.20
N ASN A 214 3.94 7.78 5.09
CA ASN A 214 4.55 7.57 3.78
C ASN A 214 4.94 8.93 3.18
N ASN A 215 5.66 8.91 2.06
CA ASN A 215 6.15 10.13 1.41
C ASN A 215 5.06 11.07 0.88
N TYR A 216 3.80 10.70 0.98
CA TYR A 216 2.64 11.45 0.47
C TYR A 216 1.77 12.04 1.57
N GLU A 217 1.93 11.58 2.81
CA GLU A 217 1.12 12.00 3.94
C GLU A 217 2.00 12.70 4.98
N ALA A 218 1.85 14.01 5.08
CA ALA A 218 2.62 14.85 6.00
C ALA A 218 1.95 14.99 7.38
N TRP A 219 1.01 14.13 7.73
CA TRP A 219 0.20 14.24 8.95
C TRP A 219 0.03 12.87 9.64
N PRO A 220 -0.60 12.77 10.82
CA PRO A 220 -0.63 11.53 11.61
C PRO A 220 -1.23 10.29 10.96
N GLY A 221 -1.74 10.40 9.72
CA GLY A 221 -2.09 9.24 8.90
C GLY A 221 -3.56 8.85 8.91
N ARG A 222 -3.91 7.96 8.01
CA ARG A 222 -5.28 7.55 7.66
C ARG A 222 -6.10 7.06 8.85
N ARG A 223 -5.48 6.48 9.86
CA ARG A 223 -6.19 5.91 11.01
C ARG A 223 -6.78 6.96 11.93
N LEU A 224 -6.32 8.20 11.80
CA LEU A 224 -6.80 9.35 12.55
C LEU A 224 -7.67 10.29 11.71
N GLU A 225 -7.91 9.99 10.43
CA GLU A 225 -8.75 10.81 9.55
C GLU A 225 -10.14 11.11 10.11
N PRO A 226 -10.88 10.18 10.77
CA PRO A 226 -12.17 10.54 11.36
C PRO A 226 -12.06 11.62 12.44
N ILE A 227 -10.93 11.66 13.17
CA ILE A 227 -10.66 12.70 14.17
C ILE A 227 -10.40 14.03 13.46
N PHE A 228 -9.46 14.05 12.51
CA PHE A 228 -9.12 15.28 11.79
C PHE A 228 -10.25 15.79 10.90
N GLY A 229 -10.98 14.88 10.26
CA GLY A 229 -12.15 15.19 9.44
C GLY A 229 -13.28 15.87 10.20
N ALA A 230 -13.44 15.55 11.50
CA ALA A 230 -14.38 16.23 12.39
C ALA A 230 -14.02 17.72 12.62
N PHE A 231 -12.77 18.10 12.39
CA PHE A 231 -12.32 19.49 12.44
C PHE A 231 -12.16 20.13 11.05
N GLY A 232 -12.68 19.52 9.98
CA GLY A 232 -12.59 20.04 8.62
C GLY A 232 -11.20 19.87 7.98
N VAL A 233 -10.39 18.97 8.51
CA VAL A 233 -9.07 18.61 7.98
C VAL A 233 -9.14 17.25 7.29
N ASP A 234 -9.46 17.28 6.01
CA ASP A 234 -9.69 16.06 5.21
C ASP A 234 -8.48 15.76 4.31
N GLY A 235 -7.62 14.86 4.78
CA GLY A 235 -6.38 14.48 4.09
C GLY A 235 -5.27 15.52 4.12
N THR A 236 -4.20 15.26 3.38
CA THR A 236 -3.02 16.12 3.31
C THR A 236 -3.27 17.39 2.49
N TRP A 237 -3.99 17.25 1.38
CA TRP A 237 -4.18 18.30 0.39
C TRP A 237 -5.61 18.82 0.40
N ASN A 238 -5.72 20.13 0.22
CA ASN A 238 -6.98 20.81 -0.03
C ASN A 238 -6.98 21.33 -1.47
N MET A 239 -7.90 20.85 -2.27
CA MET A 239 -8.09 21.29 -3.66
C MET A 239 -9.18 22.37 -3.71
N THR A 240 -8.81 23.58 -4.04
CA THR A 240 -9.72 24.71 -4.20
C THR A 240 -9.62 25.27 -5.61
N ALA A 241 -10.56 26.18 -5.98
CA ALA A 241 -10.49 26.90 -7.26
C ALA A 241 -9.19 27.75 -7.39
N ALA A 242 -8.55 28.11 -6.27
CA ALA A 242 -7.27 28.83 -6.25
C ALA A 242 -6.05 27.90 -6.39
N GLY A 243 -6.26 26.58 -6.41
CA GLY A 243 -5.20 25.57 -6.52
C GLY A 243 -5.09 24.65 -5.30
N ALA A 244 -4.02 23.89 -5.26
CA ALA A 244 -3.75 22.96 -4.17
C ALA A 244 -3.15 23.69 -2.95
N GLY A 245 -3.70 23.43 -1.76
CA GLY A 245 -3.15 23.87 -0.49
C GLY A 245 -2.84 22.68 0.43
N LEU A 246 -2.03 22.89 1.45
CA LEU A 246 -1.78 21.89 2.49
C LEU A 246 -2.77 22.07 3.64
N ASN A 247 -3.53 21.03 3.97
CA ASN A 247 -4.46 21.05 5.08
C ASN A 247 -3.78 21.29 6.45
N LEU A 248 -2.54 20.85 6.62
CA LEU A 248 -1.78 21.10 7.85
C LEU A 248 -1.45 22.60 8.09
N LEU A 249 -1.66 23.47 7.10
CA LEU A 249 -1.52 24.92 7.26
C LEU A 249 -2.82 25.61 7.69
N LYS A 250 -3.94 24.87 7.77
CA LYS A 250 -5.22 25.41 8.24
C LYS A 250 -5.19 25.60 9.77
N PRO A 251 -5.84 26.65 10.30
CA PRO A 251 -6.00 26.80 11.75
C PRO A 251 -6.69 25.59 12.40
N GLU A 252 -7.65 24.98 11.73
CA GLU A 252 -8.39 23.81 12.17
C GLU A 252 -7.51 22.59 12.41
N PHE A 253 -6.34 22.53 11.77
CA PHE A 253 -5.37 21.47 12.03
C PHE A 253 -4.86 21.50 13.47
N TYR A 254 -4.67 22.69 14.04
CA TYR A 254 -4.26 22.84 15.44
C TYR A 254 -5.36 22.41 16.41
N ASP A 255 -6.63 22.65 16.08
CA ASP A 255 -7.76 22.18 16.89
C ASP A 255 -7.82 20.65 16.89
N ALA A 256 -7.66 20.01 15.72
CA ALA A 256 -7.58 18.56 15.61
C ALA A 256 -6.38 17.97 16.36
N MET A 257 -5.21 18.64 16.28
CA MET A 257 -4.02 18.24 17.04
C MET A 257 -4.21 18.40 18.55
N ALA A 258 -4.94 19.42 19.00
CA ALA A 258 -5.25 19.59 20.42
C ALA A 258 -6.15 18.45 20.91
N TYR A 259 -7.13 18.02 20.13
CA TYR A 259 -7.97 16.88 20.45
C TYR A 259 -7.15 15.58 20.49
N LEU A 260 -6.29 15.32 19.51
CA LEU A 260 -5.38 14.18 19.54
C LEU A 260 -4.44 14.21 20.74
N LYS A 261 -3.90 15.39 21.06
CA LYS A 261 -3.09 15.57 22.26
C LYS A 261 -3.84 15.21 23.52
N GLN A 262 -5.11 15.61 23.64
CA GLN A 262 -5.98 15.23 24.76
C GLN A 262 -6.13 13.70 24.83
N MET A 263 -6.38 13.02 23.71
CA MET A 263 -6.46 11.54 23.67
C MET A 263 -5.17 10.88 24.17
N VAL A 264 -4.01 11.46 23.85
CA VAL A 264 -2.69 10.96 24.29
C VAL A 264 -2.46 11.24 25.77
N ASP A 265 -2.71 12.47 26.22
CA ASP A 265 -2.47 12.89 27.61
C ASP A 265 -3.35 12.12 28.60
N GLU A 266 -4.59 11.81 28.20
CA GLU A 266 -5.52 11.02 28.99
C GLU A 266 -5.27 9.50 28.90
N GLY A 267 -4.39 9.06 28.01
CA GLY A 267 -4.07 7.63 27.80
C GLY A 267 -5.20 6.81 27.19
N ILE A 268 -6.14 7.45 26.49
CA ILE A 268 -7.30 6.78 25.86
C ILE A 268 -7.01 6.26 24.43
N ILE A 269 -5.94 6.69 23.81
CA ILE A 269 -5.39 6.06 22.61
C ILE A 269 -4.30 5.06 23.02
N ASP A 270 -4.21 3.92 22.35
CA ASP A 270 -3.16 2.93 22.64
C ASP A 270 -1.76 3.60 22.54
N PRO A 271 -0.93 3.56 23.59
CA PRO A 271 0.37 4.22 23.60
C PRO A 271 1.34 3.72 22.51
N ASN A 272 1.11 2.52 22.00
CA ASN A 272 1.94 1.95 20.94
C ASN A 272 1.54 2.43 19.53
N TRP A 273 0.52 3.27 19.38
CA TRP A 273 -0.02 3.68 18.09
C TRP A 273 1.03 4.24 17.13
N ARG A 274 2.09 4.90 17.64
CA ARG A 274 3.18 5.42 16.82
C ARG A 274 4.22 4.37 16.42
N ALA A 275 4.29 3.27 17.14
CA ALA A 275 5.24 2.18 16.90
C ALA A 275 4.64 1.04 16.09
N TYR A 276 3.31 0.91 16.11
CA TYR A 276 2.63 -0.13 15.36
C TYR A 276 2.85 0.01 13.87
N LYS A 277 3.14 -1.11 13.24
CA LYS A 277 2.92 -1.34 11.82
C LYS A 277 1.50 -1.89 11.61
N LYS A 278 1.07 -1.97 10.37
CA LYS A 278 -0.28 -2.46 10.00
C LYS A 278 -0.61 -3.83 10.62
N ASP A 279 0.33 -4.76 10.60
CA ASP A 279 0.10 -6.11 11.10
C ASP A 279 0.06 -6.16 12.64
N ASP A 280 0.88 -5.34 13.32
CA ASP A 280 0.85 -5.19 14.78
C ASP A 280 -0.50 -4.62 15.25
N PHE A 281 -0.98 -3.59 14.56
CA PHE A 281 -2.29 -3.00 14.80
C PHE A 281 -3.41 -4.03 14.61
N ARG A 282 -3.35 -4.82 13.54
CA ARG A 282 -4.34 -5.88 13.29
C ARG A 282 -4.26 -7.00 14.32
N ALA A 283 -3.07 -7.38 14.75
CA ALA A 283 -2.90 -8.33 15.84
C ALA A 283 -3.53 -7.80 17.14
N ALA A 284 -3.34 -6.52 17.45
CA ALA A 284 -3.85 -5.90 18.66
C ALA A 284 -5.39 -5.86 18.71
N TRP A 285 -6.08 -5.43 17.63
CA TRP A 285 -7.55 -5.41 17.65
C TRP A 285 -8.17 -6.81 17.63
N LYS A 286 -7.53 -7.80 16.99
CA LYS A 286 -7.95 -9.21 17.08
C LYS A 286 -7.85 -9.78 18.50
N GLN A 287 -7.03 -9.19 19.33
CA GLN A 287 -6.91 -9.50 20.77
C GLN A 287 -7.84 -8.66 21.66
N GLY A 288 -8.72 -7.85 21.06
CA GLY A 288 -9.69 -7.04 21.80
C GLY A 288 -9.13 -5.79 22.47
N ARG A 289 -7.95 -5.32 22.05
CA ARG A 289 -7.24 -4.23 22.70
C ARG A 289 -7.89 -2.85 22.51
N PHE A 290 -8.69 -2.66 21.44
CA PHE A 290 -9.31 -1.37 21.10
C PHE A 290 -10.83 -1.45 21.11
N GLY A 291 -11.48 -0.36 21.50
CA GLY A 291 -12.92 -0.20 21.41
C GLY A 291 -13.38 0.52 20.13
N ILE A 292 -12.53 1.39 19.57
CA ILE A 292 -12.81 2.15 18.36
C ILE A 292 -11.58 2.10 17.45
N MET A 293 -11.80 1.95 16.15
CA MET A 293 -10.74 2.01 15.15
C MET A 293 -11.28 2.40 13.77
N ARG A 294 -10.45 3.02 12.94
CA ARG A 294 -10.70 3.13 11.51
C ARG A 294 -10.02 1.97 10.77
N GLU A 295 -10.78 1.19 10.03
CA GLU A 295 -10.24 0.11 9.20
C GLU A 295 -11.01 0.03 7.87
N GLN A 296 -10.35 -0.53 6.85
CA GLN A 296 -11.00 -0.85 5.59
C GLN A 296 -11.97 -2.00 5.76
N ASN A 297 -13.20 -1.88 5.23
CA ASN A 297 -14.19 -2.94 5.33
C ASN A 297 -13.69 -4.26 4.74
N ALA A 298 -12.96 -4.21 3.61
CA ALA A 298 -12.37 -5.40 3.01
C ALA A 298 -11.35 -6.09 3.94
N ALA A 299 -10.56 -5.29 4.69
CA ALA A 299 -9.60 -5.84 5.64
C ALA A 299 -10.28 -6.36 6.91
N TYR A 300 -11.26 -5.64 7.45
CA TYR A 300 -12.04 -6.08 8.60
C TYR A 300 -12.84 -7.36 8.28
N ALA A 301 -13.53 -7.40 7.13
CA ALA A 301 -14.35 -8.54 6.71
C ALA A 301 -13.55 -9.74 6.19
N ALA A 302 -12.24 -9.61 6.02
CA ALA A 302 -11.40 -10.74 5.63
C ALA A 302 -11.42 -11.84 6.71
N GLN A 303 -11.68 -13.08 6.30
CA GLN A 303 -11.78 -14.21 7.23
C GLN A 303 -10.53 -14.36 8.10
N SER A 304 -9.34 -14.11 7.56
CA SER A 304 -8.07 -14.12 8.30
C SER A 304 -7.99 -13.08 9.42
N ASN A 305 -8.82 -12.06 9.39
CA ASN A 305 -8.87 -11.03 10.40
C ASN A 305 -10.03 -11.22 11.38
N TYR A 306 -11.27 -11.38 10.91
CA TYR A 306 -12.40 -11.47 11.84
C TYR A 306 -12.51 -12.83 12.53
N ALA A 307 -12.14 -13.95 11.89
CA ALA A 307 -12.26 -15.26 12.53
C ALA A 307 -11.40 -15.43 13.79
N PRO A 308 -10.14 -14.92 13.87
CA PRO A 308 -9.41 -14.88 15.13
C PRO A 308 -10.07 -14.00 16.19
N PHE A 309 -10.68 -12.88 15.80
CA PHE A 309 -11.44 -12.04 16.73
C PHE A 309 -12.66 -12.77 17.27
N ASP A 310 -13.49 -13.36 16.42
CA ASP A 310 -14.69 -14.11 16.81
C ASP A 310 -14.35 -15.30 17.72
N LYS A 311 -13.22 -15.95 17.47
CA LYS A 311 -12.73 -17.03 18.33
C LYS A 311 -12.38 -16.55 19.72
N ASN A 312 -11.74 -15.38 19.83
CA ASN A 312 -11.34 -14.79 21.11
C ASN A 312 -12.53 -14.16 21.84
N PHE A 313 -13.47 -13.59 21.08
CA PHE A 313 -14.64 -12.86 21.58
C PHE A 313 -15.92 -13.34 20.89
N PRO A 314 -16.47 -14.53 21.25
CA PRO A 314 -17.65 -15.10 20.57
C PRO A 314 -18.90 -14.21 20.61
N ASN A 315 -18.98 -13.32 21.58
CA ASN A 315 -20.05 -12.33 21.71
C ASN A 315 -19.59 -10.91 21.35
N GLY A 316 -18.35 -10.76 20.87
CA GLY A 316 -17.81 -9.49 20.44
C GLY A 316 -18.47 -9.02 19.14
N GLN A 317 -18.87 -7.76 19.09
CA GLN A 317 -19.56 -7.21 17.93
C GLN A 317 -18.99 -5.85 17.55
N TRP A 318 -18.55 -5.74 16.30
CA TRP A 318 -18.18 -4.48 15.70
C TRP A 318 -19.33 -3.93 14.85
N ILE A 319 -19.58 -2.64 14.93
CA ILE A 319 -20.47 -1.92 14.01
C ILE A 319 -19.69 -0.81 13.32
N VAL A 320 -20.08 -0.49 12.09
CA VAL A 320 -19.63 0.70 11.38
C VAL A 320 -20.53 1.86 11.78
N ILE A 321 -19.92 2.97 12.10
CA ILE A 321 -20.65 4.21 12.43
C ILE A 321 -20.24 5.34 11.49
N ASP A 322 -21.08 6.37 11.41
CA ASP A 322 -20.75 7.60 10.70
C ASP A 322 -19.58 8.33 11.37
N ALA A 323 -18.89 9.18 10.61
CA ALA A 323 -17.88 10.06 11.17
C ALA A 323 -18.52 10.99 12.23
N PRO A 324 -17.89 11.17 13.40
CA PRO A 324 -18.39 12.07 14.42
C PRO A 324 -18.34 13.52 13.93
N LYS A 325 -19.34 14.30 14.26
CA LYS A 325 -19.38 15.74 13.97
C LYS A 325 -18.49 16.49 14.96
N GLY A 326 -17.62 17.31 14.45
CA GLY A 326 -16.82 18.22 15.25
C GLY A 326 -17.59 19.49 15.67
N PRO A 327 -16.92 20.40 16.38
CA PRO A 327 -17.55 21.62 16.95
C PRO A 327 -18.20 22.54 15.92
N LYS A 328 -17.74 22.52 14.66
CA LYS A 328 -18.28 23.31 13.55
C LYS A 328 -19.26 22.52 12.68
N GLY A 329 -19.52 21.25 13.01
CA GLY A 329 -20.40 20.35 12.28
C GLY A 329 -19.72 19.58 11.13
N ASP A 330 -18.43 19.78 10.93
CA ASP A 330 -17.64 19.01 9.97
C ASP A 330 -17.58 17.53 10.37
N ALA A 331 -17.60 16.66 9.37
CA ALA A 331 -17.46 15.21 9.58
C ALA A 331 -16.90 14.57 8.30
N SER A 332 -15.82 13.79 8.42
CA SER A 332 -15.26 13.02 7.31
C SER A 332 -14.52 11.79 7.83
N ILE A 333 -14.57 10.70 7.08
CA ILE A 333 -13.78 9.49 7.36
C ILE A 333 -12.42 9.52 6.64
N GLY A 334 -12.19 10.57 5.89
CA GLY A 334 -11.02 10.78 5.05
C GLY A 334 -11.37 10.94 3.58
N PRO A 335 -10.46 11.53 2.80
CA PRO A 335 -10.69 11.77 1.39
C PRO A 335 -10.83 10.46 0.63
N TYR A 336 -11.70 10.45 -0.37
CA TYR A 336 -11.70 9.40 -1.38
C TYR A 336 -10.42 9.56 -2.22
N THR A 337 -9.41 8.77 -1.92
CA THR A 337 -8.25 8.65 -2.81
C THR A 337 -8.52 7.54 -3.81
N ALA A 338 -8.71 7.88 -5.07
CA ALA A 338 -8.42 6.96 -6.15
C ALA A 338 -6.90 6.69 -6.09
N ASN A 339 -6.51 5.46 -5.82
CA ASN A 339 -5.11 5.08 -5.89
C ASN A 339 -4.67 4.96 -7.33
#